data_6e9e826d75e3ca3ac88c374362c27479
#
_entry.id   6e9e826d75e3ca3ac88c374362c27479
#
_cell.length_a   1.000
_cell.length_b   1.000
_cell.length_c   1.000
_cell.angle_alpha   90.00
_cell.angle_beta   90.00
_cell.angle_gamma   90.00
#
_symmetry.space_group_name_H-M   'P 1'
#
loop_
_entity.id
_entity.type
_entity.pdbx_description
1 polymer ?
#
loop_
_entity_poly.entity_id
_entity_poly.type
_entity_poly.pdbx_seq_one_letter_code
_entity_poly.pdbx_strand_id
1 'polypeptide(L)'
;PLYSSAASDVYKRQALGLPENFRRAGKLRDLDAASLPKVAGGEVVLAGSASLATNAQVDAWLEAERPAWRIDPLALAAGEAVVEQALAFAREQQGTVLIYATSTPEEVKAVQRQLGAERAGALVEDALGEIARGLRDSGVRRFVVAGGETSGAVVKALDVRLLQIGAQIDPGVPATVSSGGEPLALALKSGNFGGRDFFSKALGQLAGGQA
;
A
#
# COMPACT_ATOMS: atom_id res chain seq x y z
N PRO A 1 -9.27 -23.19 10.06
CA PRO A 1 -7.87 -23.52 10.36
C PRO A 1 -7.14 -22.21 10.62
N LEU A 2 -6.67 -22.06 11.87
CA LEU A 2 -5.76 -21.00 12.26
C LEU A 2 -4.40 -21.31 11.62
N TYR A 3 -4.18 -20.85 10.39
CA TYR A 3 -2.81 -20.77 9.88
C TYR A 3 -2.11 -19.70 10.71
N SER A 4 -1.32 -20.15 11.64
CA SER A 4 -0.49 -19.32 12.49
C SER A 4 0.36 -18.42 11.62
N SER A 5 0.28 -17.11 11.83
CA SER A 5 1.20 -16.13 11.25
C SER A 5 2.67 -16.52 11.45
N ALA A 6 2.98 -17.21 12.55
CA ALA A 6 4.29 -17.77 12.86
C ALA A 6 4.78 -18.80 11.82
N ALA A 7 3.91 -19.68 11.30
CA ALA A 7 4.30 -20.65 10.27
C ALA A 7 4.66 -19.93 8.94
N SER A 8 3.90 -18.90 8.55
CA SER A 8 4.21 -18.06 7.39
C SER A 8 5.58 -17.36 7.53
N ASP A 9 5.92 -16.88 8.72
CA ASP A 9 7.21 -16.22 8.98
C ASP A 9 8.40 -17.18 8.93
N VAL A 10 8.22 -18.44 9.34
CA VAL A 10 9.26 -19.47 9.24
C VAL A 10 9.61 -19.73 7.78
N TYR A 11 8.64 -19.89 6.90
CA TYR A 11 8.89 -20.11 5.47
C TYR A 11 9.57 -18.90 4.79
N LYS A 12 9.17 -17.68 5.13
CA LYS A 12 9.80 -16.45 4.60
C LYS A 12 11.26 -16.34 5.03
N ARG A 13 11.58 -16.71 6.27
CA ARG A 13 12.96 -16.65 6.81
C ARG A 13 13.89 -17.69 6.21
N GLN A 14 13.39 -18.85 5.74
CA GLN A 14 14.24 -19.86 5.09
C GLN A 14 14.93 -19.30 3.84
N ALA A 15 14.27 -18.42 3.09
CA ALA A 15 14.84 -17.80 1.92
C ALA A 15 15.99 -16.81 2.22
N LEU A 16 16.11 -16.32 3.45
CA LEU A 16 17.20 -15.39 3.85
C LEU A 16 18.59 -16.00 3.74
N GLY A 17 18.71 -17.33 3.84
CA GLY A 17 20.00 -18.03 3.67
C GLY A 17 20.42 -18.22 2.20
N LEU A 18 19.49 -18.08 1.23
CA LEU A 18 19.78 -18.33 -0.18
C LEU A 18 20.80 -17.34 -0.78
N PRO A 19 20.70 -16.01 -0.56
CA PRO A 19 21.65 -15.07 -1.13
C PRO A 19 23.09 -15.35 -0.73
N GLU A 20 23.34 -15.68 0.55
CA GLU A 20 24.68 -16.00 1.01
C GLU A 20 25.21 -17.31 0.41
N ASN A 21 24.37 -18.33 0.30
CA ASN A 21 24.76 -19.58 -0.35
C ASN A 21 25.06 -19.36 -1.84
N PHE A 22 24.29 -18.54 -2.54
CA PHE A 22 24.56 -18.20 -3.94
C PHE A 22 25.83 -17.36 -4.10
N ARG A 23 26.12 -16.45 -3.16
CA ARG A 23 27.36 -15.66 -3.14
C ARG A 23 28.57 -16.60 -2.99
N ARG A 24 28.54 -17.50 -2.01
CA ARG A 24 29.62 -18.51 -1.81
C ARG A 24 29.81 -19.42 -3.03
N ALA A 25 28.72 -19.72 -3.74
CA ALA A 25 28.76 -20.53 -4.95
C ALA A 25 29.14 -19.73 -6.22
N GLY A 26 29.48 -18.44 -6.09
CA GLY A 26 29.84 -17.58 -7.24
C GLY A 26 28.70 -17.33 -8.23
N LYS A 27 27.43 -17.50 -7.81
CA LYS A 27 26.26 -17.37 -8.67
C LYS A 27 25.62 -15.99 -8.65
N LEU A 28 26.04 -15.10 -7.75
CA LEU A 28 25.58 -13.72 -7.72
C LEU A 28 26.55 -12.83 -8.51
N ARG A 29 25.96 -11.90 -9.28
CA ARG A 29 26.74 -10.80 -9.87
C ARG A 29 26.90 -9.71 -8.82
N ASP A 30 28.00 -8.99 -8.89
CA ASP A 30 28.25 -7.79 -8.08
C ASP A 30 27.50 -6.61 -8.71
N LEU A 31 26.19 -6.58 -8.50
CA LEU A 31 25.27 -5.54 -8.98
C LEU A 31 24.56 -4.92 -7.78
N ASP A 32 24.43 -3.60 -7.75
CA ASP A 32 23.54 -2.91 -6.82
C ASP A 32 22.08 -3.10 -7.27
N ALA A 33 21.59 -4.34 -7.06
CA ALA A 33 20.23 -4.72 -7.44
C ALA A 33 19.16 -4.01 -6.59
N ALA A 34 19.53 -3.38 -5.48
CA ALA A 34 18.62 -2.65 -4.61
C ALA A 34 18.44 -1.17 -5.03
N SER A 35 19.28 -0.67 -5.93
CA SER A 35 19.15 0.68 -6.46
C SER A 35 17.96 0.79 -7.40
N LEU A 36 17.03 1.66 -7.07
CA LEU A 36 15.86 1.97 -7.89
C LEU A 36 16.02 3.34 -8.56
N PRO A 37 15.48 3.54 -9.76
CA PRO A 37 15.41 4.86 -10.36
C PRO A 37 14.55 5.80 -9.50
N LYS A 38 14.95 7.06 -9.41
CA LYS A 38 14.12 8.09 -8.77
C LYS A 38 12.88 8.35 -9.60
N VAL A 39 11.74 8.37 -8.94
CA VAL A 39 10.44 8.65 -9.56
C VAL A 39 9.92 9.98 -9.04
N ALA A 40 9.89 10.98 -9.95
CA ALA A 40 9.30 12.29 -9.67
C ALA A 40 7.78 12.26 -9.80
N GLY A 41 7.09 13.17 -9.12
CA GLY A 41 5.62 13.29 -9.17
C GLY A 41 5.01 13.37 -7.77
N GLY A 42 3.68 13.44 -7.70
CA GLY A 42 2.93 13.45 -6.44
C GLY A 42 3.02 12.11 -5.71
N GLU A 43 2.56 12.10 -4.45
CA GLU A 43 2.57 10.91 -3.60
C GLU A 43 1.27 10.77 -2.83
N VAL A 44 0.88 9.53 -2.54
CA VAL A 44 -0.36 9.18 -1.84
C VAL A 44 -0.16 7.95 -0.96
N VAL A 45 -0.94 7.89 0.13
CA VAL A 45 -1.13 6.68 0.95
C VAL A 45 -2.54 6.17 0.75
N LEU A 46 -2.67 4.88 0.43
CA LEU A 46 -3.96 4.18 0.27
C LEU A 46 -4.02 3.04 1.29
N ALA A 47 -5.04 3.00 2.14
CA ALA A 47 -5.16 1.99 3.18
C ALA A 47 -6.57 1.38 3.23
N GLY A 48 -6.67 0.07 2.92
CA GLY A 48 -7.93 -0.68 2.97
C GLY A 48 -7.95 -1.79 4.03
N SER A 49 -6.82 -2.04 4.71
CA SER A 49 -6.70 -3.12 5.69
C SER A 49 -7.28 -2.74 7.05
N ALA A 50 -8.07 -3.66 7.64
CA ALA A 50 -8.57 -3.54 9.02
C ALA A 50 -7.63 -4.14 10.08
N SER A 51 -6.38 -4.48 9.75
CA SER A 51 -5.41 -5.03 10.69
C SER A 51 -5.02 -4.03 11.77
N LEU A 52 -4.63 -4.52 12.95
CA LEU A 52 -4.18 -3.67 14.06
C LEU A 52 -2.99 -2.79 13.68
N ALA A 53 -2.02 -3.34 12.92
CA ALA A 53 -0.86 -2.58 12.49
C ALA A 53 -1.26 -1.43 11.54
N THR A 54 -2.17 -1.67 10.58
CA THR A 54 -2.63 -0.61 9.67
C THR A 54 -3.48 0.44 10.42
N ASN A 55 -4.33 0.03 11.37
CA ASN A 55 -5.04 0.98 12.22
C ASN A 55 -4.06 1.91 12.97
N ALA A 56 -3.03 1.35 13.62
CA ALA A 56 -2.02 2.14 14.32
C ALA A 56 -1.23 3.10 13.40
N GLN A 57 -1.04 2.74 12.12
CA GLN A 57 -0.41 3.60 11.12
C GLN A 57 -1.32 4.74 10.66
N VAL A 58 -2.62 4.46 10.50
CA VAL A 58 -3.65 5.47 10.23
C VAL A 58 -3.77 6.44 11.40
N ASP A 59 -3.83 5.92 12.64
CA ASP A 59 -3.88 6.74 13.86
C ASP A 59 -2.67 7.68 13.94
N ALA A 60 -1.45 7.18 13.67
CA ALA A 60 -0.24 8.01 13.66
C ALA A 60 -0.29 9.13 12.61
N TRP A 61 -0.93 8.88 11.46
CA TRP A 61 -1.13 9.88 10.43
C TRP A 61 -2.12 10.96 10.86
N LEU A 62 -3.23 10.56 11.48
CA LEU A 62 -4.28 11.46 11.98
C LEU A 62 -3.81 12.29 13.17
N GLU A 63 -3.06 11.69 14.12
CA GLU A 63 -2.44 12.41 15.25
C GLU A 63 -1.45 13.49 14.80
N ALA A 64 -0.80 13.29 13.64
CA ALA A 64 0.07 14.29 13.03
C ALA A 64 -0.71 15.36 12.24
N GLU A 65 -2.04 15.38 12.33
CA GLU A 65 -2.96 16.34 11.68
C GLU A 65 -2.74 16.43 10.16
N ARG A 66 -2.28 15.34 9.54
CA ARG A 66 -2.03 15.30 8.09
C ARG A 66 -3.34 15.06 7.33
N PRO A 67 -3.47 15.59 6.09
CA PRO A 67 -4.69 15.43 5.29
C PRO A 67 -5.09 13.96 5.12
N ALA A 68 -6.35 13.65 5.43
CA ALA A 68 -6.87 12.30 5.32
C ALA A 68 -8.34 12.30 4.88
N TRP A 69 -8.71 11.35 4.03
CA TRP A 69 -10.08 11.12 3.58
C TRP A 69 -10.50 9.69 3.92
N ARG A 70 -11.59 9.55 4.67
CA ARG A 70 -12.14 8.23 5.00
C ARG A 70 -13.22 7.82 3.99
N ILE A 71 -13.06 6.66 3.41
CA ILE A 71 -14.06 6.02 2.56
C ILE A 71 -15.12 5.37 3.43
N ASP A 72 -16.40 5.68 3.17
CA ASP A 72 -17.53 4.98 3.78
C ASP A 72 -18.04 3.87 2.84
N PRO A 73 -17.89 2.58 3.22
CA PRO A 73 -18.39 1.48 2.42
C PRO A 73 -19.91 1.47 2.23
N LEU A 74 -20.67 2.06 3.16
CA LEU A 74 -22.13 2.16 3.03
C LEU A 74 -22.53 3.20 2.01
N ALA A 75 -21.85 4.33 1.94
CA ALA A 75 -22.03 5.35 0.91
C ALA A 75 -21.68 4.79 -0.49
N LEU A 76 -20.60 4.00 -0.61
CA LEU A 76 -20.28 3.27 -1.85
C LEU A 76 -21.42 2.32 -2.26
N ALA A 77 -21.96 1.56 -1.30
CA ALA A 77 -23.08 0.63 -1.58
C ALA A 77 -24.37 1.33 -1.96
N ALA A 78 -24.57 2.57 -1.49
CA ALA A 78 -25.68 3.44 -1.86
C ALA A 78 -25.51 4.10 -3.23
N GLY A 79 -24.35 3.96 -3.88
CA GLY A 79 -24.05 4.57 -5.18
C GLY A 79 -23.67 6.05 -5.09
N GLU A 80 -23.22 6.52 -3.93
CA GLU A 80 -22.74 7.88 -3.78
C GLU A 80 -21.40 8.08 -4.52
N ALA A 81 -21.11 9.31 -4.92
CA ALA A 81 -19.92 9.70 -5.68
C ALA A 81 -18.64 9.77 -4.81
N VAL A 82 -18.37 8.70 -4.03
CA VAL A 82 -17.27 8.67 -3.04
C VAL A 82 -15.90 8.76 -3.71
N VAL A 83 -15.72 8.13 -4.87
CA VAL A 83 -14.46 8.17 -5.63
C VAL A 83 -14.17 9.58 -6.10
N GLU A 84 -15.16 10.26 -6.72
CA GLU A 84 -15.04 11.63 -7.20
C GLU A 84 -14.76 12.61 -6.06
N GLN A 85 -15.42 12.41 -4.91
CA GLN A 85 -15.20 13.23 -3.69
C GLN A 85 -13.78 13.04 -3.16
N ALA A 86 -13.28 11.80 -3.08
CA ALA A 86 -11.92 11.52 -2.65
C ALA A 86 -10.86 12.13 -3.59
N LEU A 87 -11.10 12.06 -4.91
CA LEU A 87 -10.22 12.68 -5.91
C LEU A 87 -10.27 14.22 -5.85
N ALA A 88 -11.44 14.81 -5.61
CA ALA A 88 -11.57 16.26 -5.42
C ALA A 88 -10.82 16.71 -4.17
N PHE A 89 -11.03 16.03 -3.04
CA PHE A 89 -10.29 16.28 -1.80
C PHE A 89 -8.77 16.23 -2.03
N ALA A 90 -8.27 15.18 -2.69
CA ALA A 90 -6.85 15.02 -2.93
C ALA A 90 -6.24 16.15 -3.79
N ARG A 91 -7.01 16.71 -4.74
CA ARG A 91 -6.56 17.83 -5.58
C ARG A 91 -6.48 19.16 -4.83
N GLU A 92 -7.33 19.33 -3.81
CA GLU A 92 -7.35 20.54 -2.99
C GLU A 92 -6.20 20.59 -1.97
N GLN A 93 -5.63 19.44 -1.64
CA GLN A 93 -4.55 19.37 -0.66
C GLN A 93 -3.19 19.70 -1.26
N GLN A 94 -2.40 20.46 -0.51
CA GLN A 94 -0.98 20.66 -0.82
C GLN A 94 -0.16 19.54 -0.13
N GLY A 95 0.34 18.59 -0.91
CA GLY A 95 1.19 17.51 -0.40
C GLY A 95 0.52 16.14 -0.35
N THR A 96 1.06 15.28 0.47
CA THR A 96 0.63 13.88 0.56
C THR A 96 -0.68 13.75 1.33
N VAL A 97 -1.62 13.00 0.79
CA VAL A 97 -2.88 12.64 1.45
C VAL A 97 -2.93 11.16 1.78
N LEU A 98 -3.67 10.83 2.84
CA LEU A 98 -4.10 9.46 3.14
C LEU A 98 -5.55 9.29 2.70
N ILE A 99 -5.83 8.28 1.88
CA ILE A 99 -7.20 7.84 1.57
C ILE A 99 -7.38 6.44 2.13
N TYR A 100 -8.36 6.24 3.02
CA TYR A 100 -8.45 5.01 3.76
C TYR A 100 -9.88 4.55 4.02
N ALA A 101 -10.07 3.22 3.99
CA ALA A 101 -11.28 2.55 4.48
C ALA A 101 -11.00 1.75 5.77
N THR A 102 -9.77 1.87 6.29
CA THR A 102 -9.34 1.21 7.53
C THR A 102 -10.27 1.60 8.68
N SER A 103 -10.74 0.61 9.40
CA SER A 103 -11.71 0.75 10.49
C SER A 103 -11.44 -0.27 11.58
N THR A 104 -12.09 -0.09 12.72
CA THR A 104 -12.04 -1.07 13.81
C THR A 104 -12.71 -2.38 13.40
N PRO A 105 -12.33 -3.52 14.02
CA PRO A 105 -12.98 -4.81 13.75
C PRO A 105 -14.50 -4.78 13.98
N GLU A 106 -14.98 -3.96 14.92
CA GLU A 106 -16.39 -3.78 15.24
C GLU A 106 -17.14 -3.07 14.11
N GLU A 107 -16.56 -2.00 13.57
CA GLU A 107 -17.11 -1.26 12.43
C GLU A 107 -17.14 -2.14 11.18
N VAL A 108 -16.06 -2.87 10.90
CA VAL A 108 -16.00 -3.84 9.79
C VAL A 108 -17.12 -4.88 9.91
N LYS A 109 -17.32 -5.46 11.10
CA LYS A 109 -18.41 -6.41 11.33
C LYS A 109 -19.79 -5.78 11.14
N ALA A 110 -19.96 -4.51 11.51
CA ALA A 110 -21.22 -3.81 11.33
C ALA A 110 -21.55 -3.62 9.83
N VAL A 111 -20.58 -3.19 9.04
CA VAL A 111 -20.72 -3.05 7.58
C VAL A 111 -20.95 -4.42 6.92
N GLN A 112 -20.18 -5.45 7.30
CA GLN A 112 -20.34 -6.79 6.79
C GLN A 112 -21.70 -7.42 7.07
N ARG A 113 -22.32 -7.11 8.22
CA ARG A 113 -23.70 -7.55 8.53
C ARG A 113 -24.74 -6.95 7.60
N GLN A 114 -24.51 -5.74 7.09
CA GLN A 114 -25.43 -5.05 6.19
C GLN A 114 -25.23 -5.44 4.73
N LEU A 115 -23.97 -5.54 4.29
CA LEU A 115 -23.61 -5.71 2.88
C LEU A 115 -23.17 -7.14 2.53
N GLY A 116 -22.82 -7.97 3.50
CA GLY A 116 -22.03 -9.18 3.33
C GLY A 116 -20.53 -8.88 3.27
N ALA A 117 -19.71 -9.81 3.76
CA ALA A 117 -18.25 -9.60 3.88
C ALA A 117 -17.58 -9.43 2.50
N GLU A 118 -17.92 -10.29 1.56
CA GLU A 118 -17.35 -10.28 0.20
C GLU A 118 -17.69 -8.99 -0.55
N ARG A 119 -18.97 -8.58 -0.52
CA ARG A 119 -19.41 -7.35 -1.19
C ARG A 119 -18.79 -6.09 -0.58
N ALA A 120 -18.71 -6.02 0.75
CA ALA A 120 -18.10 -4.88 1.43
C ALA A 120 -16.61 -4.74 1.08
N GLY A 121 -15.86 -5.85 1.02
CA GLY A 121 -14.46 -5.86 0.59
C GLY A 121 -14.30 -5.41 -0.86
N ALA A 122 -15.05 -6.02 -1.78
CA ALA A 122 -14.98 -5.70 -3.20
C ALA A 122 -15.27 -4.22 -3.50
N LEU A 123 -16.28 -3.63 -2.86
CA LEU A 123 -16.59 -2.19 -3.02
C LEU A 123 -15.44 -1.29 -2.64
N VAL A 124 -14.78 -1.58 -1.52
CA VAL A 124 -13.62 -0.79 -1.05
C VAL A 124 -12.41 -0.97 -1.96
N GLU A 125 -12.15 -2.21 -2.40
CA GLU A 125 -11.04 -2.52 -3.30
C GLU A 125 -11.21 -1.85 -4.66
N ASP A 126 -12.40 -1.93 -5.25
CA ASP A 126 -12.72 -1.29 -6.52
C ASP A 126 -12.58 0.24 -6.39
N ALA A 127 -13.13 0.84 -5.34
CA ALA A 127 -13.03 2.28 -5.10
C ALA A 127 -11.56 2.74 -4.93
N LEU A 128 -10.74 2.03 -4.13
CA LEU A 128 -9.32 2.36 -3.97
C LEU A 128 -8.53 2.16 -5.27
N GLY A 129 -8.88 1.18 -6.08
CA GLY A 129 -8.32 0.99 -7.41
C GLY A 129 -8.65 2.14 -8.36
N GLU A 130 -9.92 2.59 -8.41
CA GLU A 130 -10.34 3.72 -9.22
C GLU A 130 -9.71 5.04 -8.76
N ILE A 131 -9.63 5.27 -7.46
CA ILE A 131 -8.93 6.42 -6.87
C ILE A 131 -7.45 6.40 -7.26
N ALA A 132 -6.78 5.25 -7.17
CA ALA A 132 -5.38 5.13 -7.57
C ALA A 132 -5.17 5.50 -9.04
N ARG A 133 -6.06 5.07 -9.93
CA ARG A 133 -6.04 5.41 -11.37
C ARG A 133 -6.22 6.91 -11.57
N GLY A 134 -7.24 7.51 -10.96
CA GLY A 134 -7.51 8.94 -11.08
C GLY A 134 -6.38 9.82 -10.54
N LEU A 135 -5.73 9.39 -9.45
CA LEU A 135 -4.55 10.06 -8.89
C LEU A 135 -3.32 9.93 -9.81
N ARG A 136 -3.06 8.74 -10.39
CA ARG A 136 -2.01 8.56 -11.40
C ARG A 136 -2.21 9.51 -12.58
N ASP A 137 -3.43 9.61 -13.08
CA ASP A 137 -3.78 10.45 -14.21
C ASP A 137 -3.67 11.96 -13.87
N SER A 138 -3.71 12.30 -12.57
CA SER A 138 -3.46 13.64 -12.04
C SER A 138 -1.98 13.91 -11.69
N GLY A 139 -1.05 13.00 -11.99
CA GLY A 139 0.39 13.20 -11.77
C GLY A 139 0.97 12.59 -10.49
N VAL A 140 0.19 11.80 -9.74
CA VAL A 140 0.74 10.99 -8.64
C VAL A 140 1.56 9.85 -9.22
N ARG A 141 2.77 9.66 -8.69
CA ARG A 141 3.72 8.64 -9.16
C ARG A 141 4.28 7.76 -8.03
N ARG A 142 4.07 8.14 -6.79
CA ARG A 142 4.52 7.39 -5.61
C ARG A 142 3.32 6.96 -4.79
N PHE A 143 3.18 5.66 -4.58
CA PHE A 143 2.03 5.04 -3.91
C PHE A 143 2.50 4.19 -2.73
N VAL A 144 2.02 4.48 -1.54
CA VAL A 144 2.13 3.60 -0.37
C VAL A 144 0.79 2.93 -0.17
N VAL A 145 0.74 1.59 -0.25
CA VAL A 145 -0.52 0.84 -0.21
C VAL A 145 -0.51 -0.16 0.94
N ALA A 146 -1.51 -0.07 1.81
CA ALA A 146 -1.65 -0.89 3.00
C ALA A 146 -2.87 -1.82 2.93
N GLY A 147 -2.61 -3.11 2.79
CA GLY A 147 -3.57 -4.19 2.64
C GLY A 147 -3.17 -5.11 1.50
N GLY A 148 -3.27 -6.43 1.68
CA GLY A 148 -2.93 -7.39 0.63
C GLY A 148 -3.87 -7.29 -0.56
N GLU A 149 -5.17 -7.36 -0.32
CA GLU A 149 -6.24 -7.24 -1.32
C GLU A 149 -6.22 -5.84 -1.95
N THR A 150 -6.10 -4.79 -1.13
CA THR A 150 -5.94 -3.40 -1.60
C THR A 150 -4.74 -3.25 -2.54
N SER A 151 -3.59 -3.85 -2.19
CA SER A 151 -2.39 -3.82 -3.03
C SER A 151 -2.64 -4.49 -4.38
N GLY A 152 -3.34 -5.62 -4.39
CA GLY A 152 -3.75 -6.31 -5.61
C GLY A 152 -4.66 -5.46 -6.50
N ALA A 153 -5.69 -4.84 -5.91
CA ALA A 153 -6.63 -3.97 -6.62
C ALA A 153 -5.92 -2.74 -7.22
N VAL A 154 -5.07 -2.06 -6.44
CA VAL A 154 -4.30 -0.90 -6.89
C VAL A 154 -3.33 -1.27 -8.02
N VAL A 155 -2.55 -2.34 -7.88
CA VAL A 155 -1.60 -2.81 -8.91
C VAL A 155 -2.33 -3.12 -10.22
N LYS A 156 -3.48 -3.80 -10.14
CA LYS A 156 -4.35 -4.09 -11.29
C LYS A 156 -4.88 -2.81 -11.93
N ALA A 157 -5.40 -1.86 -11.13
CA ALA A 157 -5.96 -0.60 -11.62
C ALA A 157 -4.92 0.30 -12.29
N LEU A 158 -3.66 0.27 -11.81
CA LEU A 158 -2.52 0.99 -12.38
C LEU A 158 -1.90 0.30 -13.60
N ASP A 159 -2.38 -0.90 -14.00
CA ASP A 159 -1.81 -1.77 -15.05
C ASP A 159 -0.32 -2.09 -14.83
N VAL A 160 0.09 -2.26 -13.58
CA VAL A 160 1.47 -2.61 -13.22
C VAL A 160 1.65 -4.12 -13.36
N ARG A 161 2.52 -4.55 -14.29
CA ARG A 161 2.77 -5.97 -14.62
C ARG A 161 4.12 -6.47 -14.15
N LEU A 162 5.08 -5.57 -13.98
CA LEU A 162 6.45 -5.92 -13.60
C LEU A 162 6.96 -4.88 -12.60
N LEU A 163 7.56 -5.36 -11.52
CA LEU A 163 8.16 -4.55 -10.48
C LEU A 163 9.64 -4.90 -10.33
N GLN A 164 10.49 -3.88 -10.38
CA GLN A 164 11.86 -3.96 -9.87
C GLN A 164 11.82 -3.82 -8.36
N ILE A 165 12.47 -4.73 -7.64
CA ILE A 165 12.51 -4.74 -6.18
C ILE A 165 13.77 -4.02 -5.73
N GLY A 166 13.61 -3.04 -4.86
CA GLY A 166 14.68 -2.26 -4.26
C GLY A 166 14.95 -2.61 -2.80
N ALA A 167 15.51 -1.65 -2.08
CA ALA A 167 15.83 -1.80 -0.67
C ALA A 167 14.58 -2.01 0.19
N GLN A 168 14.76 -2.74 1.28
CA GLN A 168 13.70 -3.00 2.26
C GLN A 168 13.37 -1.72 3.03
N ILE A 169 12.10 -1.37 3.11
CA ILE A 169 11.58 -0.27 3.94
C ILE A 169 11.43 -0.76 5.39
N ASP A 170 10.69 -1.83 5.57
CA ASP A 170 10.50 -2.55 6.83
C ASP A 170 10.53 -4.06 6.56
N PRO A 171 10.74 -4.92 7.57
CA PRO A 171 10.80 -6.36 7.38
C PRO A 171 9.63 -6.91 6.55
N GLY A 172 9.94 -7.46 5.37
CA GLY A 172 8.98 -8.03 4.44
C GLY A 172 8.31 -7.03 3.49
N VAL A 173 8.68 -5.75 3.51
CA VAL A 173 8.15 -4.72 2.62
C VAL A 173 9.28 -3.97 1.91
N PRO A 174 9.58 -4.26 0.66
CA PRO A 174 10.56 -3.52 -0.13
C PRO A 174 9.94 -2.26 -0.76
N ALA A 175 10.79 -1.30 -1.10
CA ALA A 175 10.48 -0.32 -2.13
C ALA A 175 10.47 -0.99 -3.50
N THR A 176 9.59 -0.59 -4.39
CA THR A 176 9.53 -1.13 -5.75
C THR A 176 9.30 -0.01 -6.77
N VAL A 177 9.71 -0.25 -8.02
CA VAL A 177 9.39 0.63 -9.16
C VAL A 177 8.85 -0.21 -10.30
N SER A 178 7.78 0.27 -10.94
CA SER A 178 7.19 -0.40 -12.10
C SER A 178 8.11 -0.31 -13.32
N SER A 179 8.13 -1.36 -14.13
CA SER A 179 8.83 -1.41 -15.41
C SER A 179 7.82 -1.40 -16.56
N GLY A 180 8.15 -0.67 -17.62
CA GLY A 180 7.25 -0.45 -18.75
C GLY A 180 6.36 0.78 -18.56
N GLY A 181 6.33 1.64 -19.58
CA GLY A 181 5.58 2.90 -19.50
C GLY A 181 6.20 3.94 -18.56
N GLU A 182 5.37 4.84 -18.07
CA GLU A 182 5.79 5.86 -17.10
C GLU A 182 6.02 5.21 -15.72
N PRO A 183 7.19 5.37 -15.09
CA PRO A 183 7.53 4.64 -13.89
C PRO A 183 6.68 5.09 -12.68
N LEU A 184 6.23 4.11 -11.91
CA LEU A 184 5.55 4.31 -10.64
C LEU A 184 6.38 3.69 -9.51
N ALA A 185 6.59 4.43 -8.44
CA ALA A 185 7.21 3.89 -7.23
C ALA A 185 6.13 3.43 -6.25
N LEU A 186 6.25 2.19 -5.78
CA LEU A 186 5.24 1.57 -4.94
C LEU A 186 5.87 0.93 -3.69
N ALA A 187 5.22 1.13 -2.55
CA ALA A 187 5.44 0.36 -1.33
C ALA A 187 4.13 -0.40 -1.03
N LEU A 188 4.17 -1.72 -1.25
CA LEU A 188 3.00 -2.59 -1.12
C LEU A 188 3.15 -3.45 0.12
N LYS A 189 2.29 -3.27 1.11
CA LYS A 189 2.36 -4.05 2.34
C LYS A 189 1.11 -4.86 2.63
N SER A 190 1.28 -6.07 3.16
CA SER A 190 0.21 -6.78 3.85
C SER A 190 -0.21 -6.02 5.12
N GLY A 191 -1.45 -6.19 5.55
CA GLY A 191 -2.02 -5.44 6.66
C GLY A 191 -1.18 -5.42 7.93
N ASN A 192 -0.57 -6.54 8.31
CA ASN A 192 0.16 -6.71 9.57
C ASN A 192 1.63 -6.27 9.54
N PHE A 193 2.14 -5.79 8.40
CA PHE A 193 3.54 -5.38 8.28
C PHE A 193 3.76 -3.89 8.56
N GLY A 194 5.00 -3.57 8.89
CA GLY A 194 5.48 -2.22 9.15
C GLY A 194 5.21 -1.71 10.56
N GLY A 195 6.10 -0.85 11.04
CA GLY A 195 5.94 -0.12 12.30
C GLY A 195 4.85 0.95 12.20
N ARG A 196 4.58 1.62 13.31
CA ARG A 196 3.59 2.70 13.41
C ARG A 196 3.91 3.88 12.49
N ASP A 197 5.19 4.13 12.21
CA ASP A 197 5.72 5.19 11.35
C ASP A 197 5.86 4.78 9.87
N PHE A 198 5.38 3.58 9.50
CA PHE A 198 5.61 2.98 8.20
C PHE A 198 5.25 3.90 7.03
N PHE A 199 4.14 4.62 7.07
CA PHE A 199 3.72 5.48 5.95
C PHE A 199 4.74 6.58 5.67
N SER A 200 5.23 7.26 6.71
CA SER A 200 6.23 8.32 6.56
C SER A 200 7.59 7.77 6.08
N LYS A 201 7.99 6.61 6.59
CA LYS A 201 9.20 5.91 6.20
C LYS A 201 9.17 5.48 4.73
N ALA A 202 8.04 4.90 4.31
CA ALA A 202 7.84 4.46 2.93
C ALA A 202 7.86 5.65 1.95
N LEU A 203 7.16 6.73 2.26
CA LEU A 203 7.18 7.96 1.45
C LEU A 203 8.61 8.51 1.31
N GLY A 204 9.35 8.64 2.42
CA GLY A 204 10.74 9.10 2.41
C GLY A 204 11.63 8.25 1.51
N GLN A 205 11.50 6.93 1.58
CA GLN A 205 12.32 6.02 0.76
C GLN A 205 11.91 6.06 -0.73
N LEU A 206 10.61 6.12 -1.05
CA LEU A 206 10.13 6.26 -2.43
C LEU A 206 10.51 7.62 -3.05
N ALA A 207 10.70 8.66 -2.24
CA ALA A 207 11.21 9.95 -2.71
C ALA A 207 12.72 9.94 -3.03
N GLY A 208 13.41 8.82 -2.78
CA GLY A 208 14.86 8.68 -3.00
C GLY A 208 15.69 9.06 -1.78
N GLY A 209 15.08 9.14 -0.59
CA GLY A 209 15.79 9.17 0.68
C GLY A 209 16.45 7.82 0.94
N GLN A 210 17.74 7.81 1.24
CA GLN A 210 18.39 6.63 1.84
C GLN A 210 17.91 6.55 3.30
N ALA A 211 17.51 5.34 3.72
CA ALA A 211 17.21 5.06 5.12
C ALA A 211 18.49 5.05 5.97
#